data_0dd848af1ecbc71c9a42955a922a97b6
#
_entry.id   0dd848af1ecbc71c9a42955a922a97b6
#
_cell.length_a   1.000
_cell.length_b   1.000
_cell.length_c   1.000
_cell.angle_alpha   90.00
_cell.angle_beta   90.00
_cell.angle_gamma   90.00
#
_symmetry.space_group_name_H-M   'P 1'
#
loop_
_entity.id
_entity.type
_entity.pdbx_description
1 polymer ?
#
loop_
_entity_poly.entity_id
_entity_poly.type
_entity_poly.pdbx_seq_one_letter_code
_entity_poly.pdbx_strand_id
1 'polypeptide(L)'
;MIKVKEKPPMPWFQKVFYVISFIFLFAAFIYLGTKNYNAPIRKLSDQESFTQEYGITSDNIYVYKTSQEVLELLNTGSGIIFFAFPENEWSHVYADLLNGVGKSYGIDEIWYYNFYKDRNNDNYYYNNIVRILNAYVPVTDTGEKDLYAPSFVIVREGEIIGYDDETSIVSGDVTVDDYWTMEKQQKKKVELGVLFQKYLSEGSHEE
;
A
#
# COMPACT_ATOMS: atom_id res chain seq x y z
N MET A 1 35.05 -53.84 39.01
CA MET A 1 33.70 -53.31 39.34
C MET A 1 33.84 -51.91 39.92
N ILE A 2 33.45 -50.88 39.20
CA ILE A 2 33.48 -49.51 39.71
C ILE A 2 32.19 -49.31 40.49
N LYS A 3 32.27 -49.16 41.83
CA LYS A 3 31.12 -48.78 42.65
C LYS A 3 30.73 -47.34 42.37
N VAL A 4 29.61 -47.15 41.67
CA VAL A 4 29.00 -45.81 41.51
C VAL A 4 28.51 -45.38 42.90
N LYS A 5 29.10 -44.31 43.47
CA LYS A 5 28.64 -43.69 44.71
C LYS A 5 27.28 -43.05 44.44
N GLU A 6 26.22 -43.60 45.04
CA GLU A 6 24.89 -42.97 45.02
C GLU A 6 24.97 -41.60 45.68
N LYS A 7 24.45 -40.58 44.98
CA LYS A 7 24.35 -39.24 45.57
C LYS A 7 23.33 -39.24 46.72
N PRO A 8 23.63 -38.60 47.86
CA PRO A 8 22.70 -38.51 48.96
C PRO A 8 21.38 -37.85 48.51
N PRO A 9 20.25 -38.29 49.03
CA PRO A 9 18.97 -37.71 48.69
C PRO A 9 18.91 -36.22 49.05
N MET A 10 18.35 -35.41 48.17
CA MET A 10 18.25 -33.97 48.33
C MET A 10 17.42 -33.63 49.55
N PRO A 11 17.93 -32.76 50.47
CA PRO A 11 17.20 -32.36 51.70
C PRO A 11 15.87 -31.72 51.38
N TRP A 12 14.88 -31.92 52.20
CA TRP A 12 13.50 -31.48 51.93
C TRP A 12 13.36 -29.96 51.69
N PHE A 13 14.12 -29.13 52.38
CA PHE A 13 14.09 -27.66 52.22
C PHE A 13 14.60 -27.22 50.84
N GLN A 14 15.53 -27.94 50.23
CA GLN A 14 15.96 -27.68 48.84
C GLN A 14 14.83 -28.01 47.87
N LYS A 15 14.07 -29.07 48.10
CA LYS A 15 12.93 -29.42 47.26
C LYS A 15 11.87 -28.33 47.32
N VAL A 16 11.57 -27.83 48.52
CA VAL A 16 10.62 -26.74 48.73
C VAL A 16 11.09 -25.45 48.03
N PHE A 17 12.39 -25.15 48.14
CA PHE A 17 12.96 -23.97 47.49
C PHE A 17 12.82 -24.04 45.95
N TYR A 18 13.10 -25.19 45.36
CA TYR A 18 12.93 -25.37 43.91
C TYR A 18 11.47 -25.25 43.45
N VAL A 19 10.53 -25.77 44.22
CA VAL A 19 9.10 -25.67 43.93
C VAL A 19 8.66 -24.18 43.96
N ILE A 20 9.05 -23.46 45.01
CA ILE A 20 8.72 -22.03 45.14
C ILE A 20 9.34 -21.21 43.99
N SER A 21 10.63 -21.45 43.66
CA SER A 21 11.31 -20.79 42.58
C SER A 21 10.64 -21.06 41.22
N PHE A 22 10.21 -22.31 40.99
CA PHE A 22 9.49 -22.68 39.79
C PHE A 22 8.13 -21.96 39.67
N ILE A 23 7.38 -21.88 40.77
CA ILE A 23 6.10 -21.15 40.82
C ILE A 23 6.32 -19.66 40.51
N PHE A 24 7.37 -19.05 41.06
CA PHE A 24 7.69 -17.64 40.81
C PHE A 24 8.07 -17.40 39.34
N LEU A 25 8.90 -18.27 38.76
CA LEU A 25 9.29 -18.16 37.33
C LEU A 25 8.08 -18.36 36.43
N PHE A 26 7.20 -19.31 36.75
CA PHE A 26 5.99 -19.56 35.97
C PHE A 26 5.00 -18.39 36.06
N ALA A 27 4.81 -17.81 37.25
CA ALA A 27 3.98 -16.63 37.45
C ALA A 27 4.57 -15.39 36.68
N ALA A 28 5.87 -15.21 36.75
CA ALA A 28 6.55 -14.15 35.97
C ALA A 28 6.38 -14.34 34.46
N PHE A 29 6.49 -15.58 33.97
CA PHE A 29 6.28 -15.90 32.56
C PHE A 29 4.84 -15.61 32.10
N ILE A 30 3.83 -15.99 32.91
CA ILE A 30 2.43 -15.67 32.66
C ILE A 30 2.22 -14.14 32.67
N TYR A 31 2.77 -13.43 33.66
CA TYR A 31 2.64 -11.99 33.78
C TYR A 31 3.23 -11.25 32.57
N LEU A 32 4.44 -11.63 32.13
CA LEU A 32 5.08 -11.06 30.96
C LEU A 32 4.33 -11.40 29.67
N GLY A 33 3.85 -12.64 29.57
CA GLY A 33 3.07 -13.09 28.40
C GLY A 33 1.74 -12.34 28.27
N THR A 34 1.01 -12.17 29.39
CA THR A 34 -0.26 -11.44 29.38
C THR A 34 -0.09 -9.94 29.16
N LYS A 35 0.98 -9.35 29.68
CA LYS A 35 1.30 -7.95 29.46
C LYS A 35 1.61 -7.65 27.97
N ASN A 36 2.36 -8.53 27.31
CA ASN A 36 2.65 -8.39 25.88
C ASN A 36 1.43 -8.68 24.99
N TYR A 37 0.58 -9.63 25.39
CA TYR A 37 -0.63 -9.99 24.66
C TYR A 37 -1.69 -8.89 24.68
N ASN A 38 -1.76 -8.11 25.78
CA ASN A 38 -2.71 -7.01 25.96
C ASN A 38 -2.12 -5.64 25.55
N ALA A 39 -0.91 -5.59 25.00
CA ALA A 39 -0.42 -4.34 24.43
C ALA A 39 -1.34 -3.94 23.27
N PRO A 40 -1.89 -2.71 23.26
CA PRO A 40 -2.73 -2.26 22.15
C PRO A 40 -1.90 -2.36 20.86
N ILE A 41 -2.38 -3.11 19.87
CA ILE A 41 -1.78 -3.13 18.54
C ILE A 41 -1.93 -1.72 18.00
N ARG A 42 -0.82 -0.99 17.86
CA ARG A 42 -0.82 0.34 17.27
C ARG A 42 -1.30 0.19 15.83
N LYS A 43 -2.44 0.80 15.51
CA LYS A 43 -2.88 0.92 14.13
C LYS A 43 -1.93 1.88 13.41
N LEU A 44 -1.32 1.43 12.34
CA LEU A 44 -0.48 2.26 11.49
C LEU A 44 -1.33 3.35 10.83
N SER A 45 -0.74 4.51 10.58
CA SER A 45 -1.33 5.50 9.70
C SER A 45 -1.32 5.00 8.24
N ASP A 46 -2.06 5.65 7.37
CA ASP A 46 -2.06 5.33 5.94
C ASP A 46 -0.65 5.47 5.35
N GLN A 47 0.06 6.53 5.69
CA GLN A 47 1.44 6.76 5.25
C GLN A 47 2.41 5.68 5.75
N GLU A 48 2.29 5.26 7.02
CA GLU A 48 3.12 4.18 7.56
C GLU A 48 2.82 2.85 6.87
N SER A 49 1.54 2.57 6.60
CA SER A 49 1.10 1.35 5.88
C SER A 49 1.63 1.35 4.45
N PHE A 50 1.47 2.45 3.74
CA PHE A 50 1.94 2.60 2.37
C PHE A 50 3.48 2.50 2.27
N THR A 51 4.20 3.08 3.24
CA THR A 51 5.66 2.95 3.35
C THR A 51 6.09 1.48 3.46
N GLN A 52 5.38 0.69 4.28
CA GLN A 52 5.70 -0.73 4.45
C GLN A 52 5.39 -1.55 3.20
N GLU A 53 4.30 -1.24 2.49
CA GLU A 53 3.86 -1.97 1.30
C GLU A 53 4.71 -1.64 0.07
N TYR A 54 5.09 -0.38 -0.13
CA TYR A 54 5.75 0.10 -1.34
C TYR A 54 7.24 0.40 -1.17
N GLY A 55 7.78 0.39 0.05
CA GLY A 55 9.19 0.68 0.32
C GLY A 55 9.59 2.14 0.09
N ILE A 56 8.63 3.07 0.00
CA ILE A 56 8.89 4.50 -0.17
C ILE A 56 9.04 5.22 1.18
N THR A 57 9.34 6.52 1.16
CA THR A 57 9.52 7.30 2.39
C THR A 57 8.25 7.38 3.24
N SER A 58 8.40 7.51 4.57
CA SER A 58 7.27 7.69 5.49
C SER A 58 6.57 9.05 5.36
N ASP A 59 7.22 10.01 4.71
CA ASP A 59 6.64 11.30 4.34
C ASP A 59 6.02 11.21 2.94
N ASN A 60 5.01 10.35 2.79
CA ASN A 60 4.25 10.21 1.57
C ASN A 60 2.84 10.77 1.72
N ILE A 61 2.18 11.03 0.58
CA ILE A 61 0.88 11.70 0.50
C ILE A 61 -0.28 10.75 0.14
N TYR A 62 -0.08 9.44 0.35
CA TYR A 62 -1.11 8.45 0.03
C TYR A 62 -2.09 8.24 1.17
N VAL A 63 -3.39 8.16 0.84
CA VAL A 63 -4.49 7.88 1.75
C VAL A 63 -5.32 6.73 1.19
N TYR A 64 -5.50 5.67 1.98
CA TYR A 64 -6.24 4.47 1.57
C TYR A 64 -7.72 4.77 1.41
N LYS A 65 -8.28 4.34 0.27
CA LYS A 65 -9.70 4.50 -0.04
C LYS A 65 -10.33 3.17 -0.46
N THR A 66 -11.60 3.05 -0.15
CA THR A 66 -12.44 1.94 -0.59
C THR A 66 -12.92 2.15 -2.02
N SER A 67 -13.30 1.07 -2.70
CA SER A 67 -13.93 1.15 -4.02
C SER A 67 -15.17 2.04 -4.07
N GLN A 68 -15.95 2.07 -2.99
CA GLN A 68 -17.12 2.96 -2.89
C GLN A 68 -16.72 4.43 -2.87
N GLU A 69 -15.76 4.84 -2.03
CA GLU A 69 -15.27 6.23 -1.95
C GLU A 69 -14.69 6.68 -3.30
N VAL A 70 -13.90 5.80 -3.95
CA VAL A 70 -13.35 6.06 -5.29
C VAL A 70 -14.45 6.25 -6.33
N LEU A 71 -15.49 5.42 -6.33
CA LEU A 71 -16.63 5.58 -7.23
C LEU A 71 -17.38 6.90 -6.99
N GLU A 72 -17.56 7.30 -5.73
CA GLU A 72 -18.17 8.58 -5.36
C GLU A 72 -17.36 9.75 -5.88
N LEU A 73 -16.02 9.73 -5.72
CA LEU A 73 -15.15 10.78 -6.26
C LEU A 73 -15.21 10.84 -7.78
N LEU A 74 -15.18 9.70 -8.47
CA LEU A 74 -15.26 9.63 -9.93
C LEU A 74 -16.60 10.17 -10.47
N ASN A 75 -17.68 10.10 -9.70
CA ASN A 75 -18.98 10.60 -10.14
C ASN A 75 -19.18 12.10 -9.93
N THR A 76 -18.68 12.66 -8.83
CA THR A 76 -19.05 14.02 -8.42
C THR A 76 -17.93 14.79 -7.71
N GLY A 77 -16.81 14.13 -7.39
CA GLY A 77 -15.75 14.71 -6.59
C GLY A 77 -14.62 15.31 -7.41
N SER A 78 -13.64 15.85 -6.69
CA SER A 78 -12.37 16.33 -7.25
C SER A 78 -11.23 15.71 -6.46
N GLY A 79 -10.19 15.24 -7.14
CA GLY A 79 -9.04 14.62 -6.49
C GLY A 79 -8.18 13.82 -7.44
N ILE A 80 -7.21 13.14 -6.85
CA ILE A 80 -6.21 12.35 -7.56
C ILE A 80 -6.29 10.93 -7.03
N ILE A 81 -6.37 9.94 -7.93
CA ILE A 81 -6.49 8.53 -7.58
C ILE A 81 -5.33 7.76 -8.18
N PHE A 82 -4.65 7.00 -7.34
CA PHE A 82 -3.64 6.01 -7.73
C PHE A 82 -4.21 4.62 -7.58
N PHE A 83 -4.34 3.91 -8.69
CA PHE A 83 -4.79 2.54 -8.79
C PHE A 83 -3.60 1.60 -8.88
N ALA A 84 -3.35 0.82 -7.83
CA ALA A 84 -2.21 -0.08 -7.79
C ALA A 84 -2.42 -1.18 -6.75
N PHE A 85 -1.50 -2.11 -6.69
CA PHE A 85 -1.38 -3.10 -5.62
C PHE A 85 0.09 -3.47 -5.42
N PRO A 86 0.52 -3.76 -4.18
CA PRO A 86 1.93 -3.93 -3.85
C PRO A 86 2.57 -5.19 -4.45
N GLU A 87 1.77 -6.18 -4.87
CA GLU A 87 2.26 -7.36 -5.57
C GLU A 87 2.74 -7.05 -7.00
N ASN A 88 2.42 -5.87 -7.52
CA ASN A 88 2.90 -5.39 -8.82
C ASN A 88 4.16 -4.53 -8.62
N GLU A 89 5.33 -5.09 -8.93
CA GLU A 89 6.63 -4.41 -8.75
C GLU A 89 6.77 -3.10 -9.56
N TRP A 90 6.09 -2.97 -10.70
CA TRP A 90 6.04 -1.74 -11.50
C TRP A 90 5.41 -0.58 -10.74
N SER A 91 4.46 -0.91 -9.86
CA SER A 91 3.76 0.07 -9.03
C SER A 91 4.67 0.73 -7.99
N HIS A 92 5.74 0.06 -7.53
CA HIS A 92 6.65 0.62 -6.52
C HIS A 92 7.41 1.84 -7.04
N VAL A 93 8.02 1.71 -8.22
CA VAL A 93 8.75 2.83 -8.85
C VAL A 93 7.80 3.95 -9.23
N TYR A 94 6.63 3.59 -9.78
CA TYR A 94 5.63 4.58 -10.16
C TYR A 94 5.11 5.36 -8.94
N ALA A 95 4.85 4.68 -7.83
CA ALA A 95 4.41 5.30 -6.59
C ALA A 95 5.44 6.31 -6.05
N ASP A 96 6.74 5.99 -6.09
CA ASP A 96 7.78 6.92 -5.66
C ASP A 96 7.85 8.15 -6.55
N LEU A 97 7.79 7.96 -7.89
CA LEU A 97 7.75 9.06 -8.85
C LEU A 97 6.53 9.97 -8.64
N LEU A 98 5.35 9.37 -8.51
CA LEU A 98 4.09 10.09 -8.34
C LEU A 98 4.08 10.88 -7.03
N ASN A 99 4.55 10.28 -5.91
CA ASN A 99 4.72 10.95 -4.63
C ASN A 99 5.66 12.16 -4.72
N GLY A 100 6.85 11.95 -5.31
CA GLY A 100 7.86 13.01 -5.40
C GLY A 100 7.41 14.18 -6.28
N VAL A 101 6.80 13.90 -7.43
CA VAL A 101 6.27 14.94 -8.32
C VAL A 101 5.06 15.62 -7.68
N GLY A 102 4.10 14.88 -7.12
CA GLY A 102 2.93 15.46 -6.44
C GLY A 102 3.33 16.46 -5.37
N LYS A 103 4.25 16.08 -4.47
CA LYS A 103 4.77 16.99 -3.44
C LYS A 103 5.44 18.24 -4.02
N SER A 104 6.19 18.11 -5.11
CA SER A 104 6.84 19.27 -5.76
C SER A 104 5.84 20.27 -6.36
N TYR A 105 4.63 19.83 -6.65
CA TYR A 105 3.52 20.66 -7.10
C TYR A 105 2.56 21.11 -5.97
N GLY A 106 2.88 20.76 -4.70
CA GLY A 106 2.05 21.13 -3.55
C GLY A 106 0.77 20.30 -3.41
N ILE A 107 0.78 19.07 -3.95
CA ILE A 107 -0.31 18.12 -3.73
C ILE A 107 -0.13 17.51 -2.34
N ASP A 108 -1.16 17.61 -1.51
CA ASP A 108 -1.15 17.13 -0.12
C ASP A 108 -1.71 15.72 0.05
N GLU A 109 -2.52 15.26 -0.91
CA GLU A 109 -3.19 13.96 -0.82
C GLU A 109 -3.35 13.31 -2.20
N ILE A 110 -3.05 12.01 -2.26
CA ILE A 110 -3.38 11.12 -3.38
C ILE A 110 -4.17 9.94 -2.82
N TRP A 111 -5.35 9.70 -3.33
CA TRP A 111 -6.18 8.56 -2.96
C TRP A 111 -5.58 7.29 -3.52
N TYR A 112 -5.20 6.37 -2.65
CA TYR A 112 -4.71 5.05 -3.03
C TYR A 112 -5.82 4.02 -2.94
N TYR A 113 -6.06 3.33 -4.05
CA TYR A 113 -7.02 2.23 -4.11
C TYR A 113 -6.34 0.95 -4.59
N ASN A 114 -6.21 -0.03 -3.66
CA ASN A 114 -5.78 -1.39 -4.00
C ASN A 114 -6.98 -2.16 -4.55
N PHE A 115 -7.05 -2.28 -5.86
CA PHE A 115 -8.16 -2.92 -6.55
C PHE A 115 -8.00 -4.43 -6.78
N TYR A 116 -6.88 -5.04 -6.37
CA TYR A 116 -6.54 -6.44 -6.67
C TYR A 116 -7.62 -7.42 -6.24
N LYS A 117 -8.12 -7.29 -5.00
CA LYS A 117 -9.19 -8.16 -4.47
C LYS A 117 -10.53 -7.90 -5.12
N ASP A 118 -10.86 -6.63 -5.35
CA ASP A 118 -12.15 -6.24 -5.90
C ASP A 118 -12.30 -6.70 -7.35
N ARG A 119 -11.24 -6.60 -8.15
CA ARG A 119 -11.18 -7.13 -9.51
C ARG A 119 -11.43 -8.63 -9.55
N ASN A 120 -10.79 -9.39 -8.65
CA ASN A 120 -10.88 -10.85 -8.64
C ASN A 120 -12.19 -11.39 -8.05
N ASN A 121 -12.98 -10.56 -7.37
CA ASN A 121 -14.23 -10.94 -6.70
C ASN A 121 -15.49 -10.36 -7.34
N ASP A 122 -15.43 -9.87 -8.56
CA ASP A 122 -16.56 -9.25 -9.29
C ASP A 122 -17.28 -8.16 -8.47
N ASN A 123 -16.49 -7.27 -7.87
CA ASN A 123 -17.00 -6.23 -6.99
C ASN A 123 -17.81 -5.19 -7.77
N TYR A 124 -19.04 -4.91 -7.33
CA TYR A 124 -19.95 -3.96 -7.96
C TYR A 124 -19.33 -2.57 -8.15
N TYR A 125 -18.66 -2.05 -7.13
CA TYR A 125 -18.04 -0.71 -7.20
C TYR A 125 -16.87 -0.69 -8.19
N TYR A 126 -16.02 -1.72 -8.17
CA TYR A 126 -14.93 -1.88 -9.11
C TYR A 126 -15.42 -1.91 -10.56
N ASN A 127 -16.43 -2.70 -10.86
CA ASN A 127 -17.00 -2.79 -12.21
C ASN A 127 -17.56 -1.44 -12.70
N ASN A 128 -18.15 -0.63 -11.82
CA ASN A 128 -18.60 0.72 -12.15
C ASN A 128 -17.42 1.70 -12.35
N ILE A 129 -16.34 1.57 -11.59
CA ILE A 129 -15.10 2.33 -11.79
C ILE A 129 -14.54 2.05 -13.19
N VAL A 130 -14.36 0.78 -13.55
CA VAL A 130 -13.89 0.39 -14.90
C VAL A 130 -14.81 0.94 -16.00
N ARG A 131 -16.13 0.91 -15.78
CA ARG A 131 -17.10 1.46 -16.74
C ARG A 131 -16.95 2.98 -16.93
N ILE A 132 -16.72 3.75 -15.87
CA ILE A 132 -16.47 5.20 -15.96
C ILE A 132 -15.16 5.45 -16.69
N LEU A 133 -14.12 4.67 -16.39
CA LEU A 133 -12.79 4.78 -16.99
C LEU A 133 -12.68 4.14 -18.38
N ASN A 134 -13.76 3.60 -18.93
CA ASN A 134 -13.76 2.80 -20.17
C ASN A 134 -13.13 3.51 -21.40
N ALA A 135 -13.16 4.83 -21.44
CA ALA A 135 -12.52 5.58 -22.54
C ALA A 135 -10.98 5.57 -22.44
N TYR A 136 -10.44 5.33 -21.27
CA TYR A 136 -9.02 5.48 -20.95
C TYR A 136 -8.30 4.14 -20.74
N VAL A 137 -8.97 3.16 -20.13
CA VAL A 137 -8.35 1.86 -19.80
C VAL A 137 -8.05 1.03 -21.05
N PRO A 138 -6.94 0.27 -21.04
CA PRO A 138 -6.54 -0.55 -22.16
C PRO A 138 -7.48 -1.75 -22.39
N VAL A 139 -7.37 -2.33 -23.56
CA VAL A 139 -8.08 -3.58 -23.91
C VAL A 139 -7.20 -4.75 -23.52
N THR A 140 -7.76 -5.71 -22.79
CA THR A 140 -7.09 -6.96 -22.41
C THR A 140 -6.92 -7.90 -23.60
N ASP A 141 -6.15 -8.96 -23.43
CA ASP A 141 -6.00 -10.03 -24.44
C ASP A 141 -7.32 -10.74 -24.76
N THR A 142 -8.29 -10.69 -23.87
CA THR A 142 -9.65 -11.24 -24.09
C THR A 142 -10.56 -10.29 -24.86
N GLY A 143 -10.11 -9.08 -25.17
CA GLY A 143 -10.87 -8.04 -25.87
C GLY A 143 -11.75 -7.20 -24.97
N GLU A 144 -11.72 -7.41 -23.66
CA GLU A 144 -12.40 -6.61 -22.66
C GLU A 144 -11.54 -5.44 -22.20
N LYS A 145 -12.15 -4.38 -21.68
CA LYS A 145 -11.44 -3.27 -21.07
C LYS A 145 -11.34 -3.47 -19.58
N ASP A 146 -10.15 -3.26 -19.04
CA ASP A 146 -9.89 -3.44 -17.62
C ASP A 146 -8.86 -2.44 -17.09
N LEU A 147 -8.86 -2.25 -15.76
CA LEU A 147 -7.91 -1.40 -15.07
C LEU A 147 -6.61 -2.17 -14.78
N TYR A 148 -5.48 -1.57 -15.14
CA TYR A 148 -4.17 -2.13 -14.87
C TYR A 148 -3.43 -1.33 -13.78
N ALA A 149 -2.47 -2.00 -13.12
CA ALA A 149 -1.58 -1.38 -12.16
C ALA A 149 -0.16 -1.26 -12.75
N PRO A 150 0.52 -0.11 -12.55
CA PRO A 150 0.00 1.13 -11.98
C PRO A 150 -0.81 1.95 -12.98
N SER A 151 -1.85 2.61 -12.52
CA SER A 151 -2.52 3.68 -13.26
C SER A 151 -2.93 4.83 -12.34
N PHE A 152 -3.18 5.98 -12.93
CA PHE A 152 -3.38 7.22 -12.21
C PHE A 152 -4.42 8.08 -12.92
N VAL A 153 -5.32 8.67 -12.13
CA VAL A 153 -6.44 9.47 -12.64
C VAL A 153 -6.52 10.78 -11.88
N ILE A 154 -6.75 11.85 -12.59
CA ILE A 154 -7.13 13.15 -12.02
C ILE A 154 -8.57 13.43 -12.37
N VAL A 155 -9.37 13.75 -11.35
CA VAL A 155 -10.79 14.03 -11.46
C VAL A 155 -11.07 15.44 -10.95
N ARG A 156 -11.96 16.15 -11.62
CA ARG A 156 -12.52 17.44 -11.18
C ARG A 156 -14.01 17.43 -11.40
N GLU A 157 -14.80 17.60 -10.31
CA GLU A 157 -16.26 17.62 -10.34
C GLU A 157 -16.88 16.45 -11.12
N GLY A 158 -16.28 15.24 -10.97
CA GLY A 158 -16.67 14.05 -11.70
C GLY A 158 -16.18 13.96 -13.14
N GLU A 159 -15.46 14.95 -13.65
CA GLU A 159 -14.84 14.92 -14.96
C GLU A 159 -13.39 14.41 -14.90
N ILE A 160 -13.02 13.48 -15.77
CA ILE A 160 -11.64 12.97 -15.86
C ILE A 160 -10.81 13.95 -16.69
N ILE A 161 -9.93 14.70 -16.04
CA ILE A 161 -9.05 15.67 -16.69
C ILE A 161 -7.64 15.17 -16.96
N GLY A 162 -7.26 14.04 -16.38
CA GLY A 162 -5.98 13.39 -16.60
C GLY A 162 -6.03 11.89 -16.35
N TYR A 163 -5.30 11.12 -17.14
CA TYR A 163 -5.11 9.68 -17.01
C TYR A 163 -3.70 9.31 -17.45
N ASP A 164 -3.08 8.38 -16.75
CA ASP A 164 -1.80 7.77 -17.13
C ASP A 164 -1.78 6.29 -16.74
N ASP A 165 -1.18 5.46 -17.58
CA ASP A 165 -1.09 4.01 -17.43
C ASP A 165 0.24 3.52 -18.01
N GLU A 166 1.05 2.84 -17.22
CA GLU A 166 2.35 2.33 -17.63
C GLU A 166 2.35 0.84 -17.99
N THR A 167 1.25 0.14 -17.77
CA THR A 167 1.21 -1.32 -17.88
C THR A 167 0.91 -1.85 -19.26
N SER A 168 0.25 -1.06 -20.11
CA SER A 168 -0.10 -1.44 -21.49
C SER A 168 1.11 -1.65 -22.41
N ILE A 169 2.32 -1.26 -21.97
CA ILE A 169 3.54 -1.21 -22.79
C ILE A 169 4.51 -2.35 -22.44
N VAL A 170 4.31 -3.04 -21.30
CA VAL A 170 5.27 -4.03 -20.79
C VAL A 170 4.97 -5.42 -21.37
N SER A 171 5.78 -5.88 -22.31
CA SER A 171 5.82 -7.29 -22.71
C SER A 171 6.65 -8.10 -21.72
N GLY A 172 6.25 -9.34 -21.44
CA GLY A 172 6.67 -10.18 -20.30
C GLY A 172 8.15 -10.53 -20.12
N ASP A 173 9.06 -9.98 -20.92
CA ASP A 173 10.50 -10.29 -20.85
C ASP A 173 11.36 -9.11 -20.35
N VAL A 174 10.74 -8.01 -19.94
CA VAL A 174 11.44 -6.81 -19.44
C VAL A 174 11.40 -6.78 -17.92
N THR A 175 12.54 -6.66 -17.25
CA THR A 175 12.58 -6.48 -15.79
C THR A 175 12.18 -5.06 -15.39
N VAL A 176 11.81 -4.86 -14.14
CA VAL A 176 11.46 -3.54 -13.57
C VAL A 176 12.62 -2.55 -13.77
N ASP A 177 13.84 -2.99 -13.46
CA ASP A 177 15.05 -2.16 -13.58
C ASP A 177 15.39 -1.80 -15.02
N ASP A 178 15.22 -2.74 -15.97
CA ASP A 178 15.45 -2.49 -17.40
C ASP A 178 14.41 -1.53 -17.98
N TYR A 179 13.19 -1.54 -17.46
CA TYR A 179 12.13 -0.63 -17.89
C TYR A 179 12.27 0.76 -17.27
N TRP A 180 12.44 0.82 -15.93
CA TRP A 180 12.53 2.08 -15.20
C TRP A 180 13.94 2.67 -15.19
N THR A 181 14.55 2.79 -16.38
CA THR A 181 15.82 3.51 -16.55
C THR A 181 15.72 4.94 -16.02
N MET A 182 16.86 5.56 -15.69
CA MET A 182 16.88 6.98 -15.26
C MET A 182 16.23 7.92 -16.28
N GLU A 183 16.42 7.67 -17.57
CA GLU A 183 15.81 8.45 -18.65
C GLU A 183 14.28 8.31 -18.65
N LYS A 184 13.78 7.07 -18.51
CA LYS A 184 12.35 6.79 -18.45
C LYS A 184 11.70 7.43 -17.22
N GLN A 185 12.34 7.33 -16.06
CA GLN A 185 11.86 7.97 -14.84
C GLN A 185 11.82 9.50 -14.98
N GLN A 186 12.84 10.10 -15.58
CA GLN A 186 12.85 11.55 -15.80
C GLN A 186 11.75 11.98 -16.77
N LYS A 187 11.54 11.23 -17.85
CA LYS A 187 10.43 11.47 -18.79
C LYS A 187 9.08 11.38 -18.07
N LYS A 188 8.86 10.34 -17.27
CA LYS A 188 7.64 10.16 -16.50
C LYS A 188 7.40 11.31 -15.50
N LYS A 189 8.44 11.80 -14.82
CA LYS A 189 8.31 12.98 -13.93
C LYS A 189 7.80 14.22 -14.69
N VAL A 190 8.26 14.42 -15.92
CA VAL A 190 7.78 15.54 -16.75
C VAL A 190 6.30 15.34 -17.14
N GLU A 191 5.93 14.13 -17.56
CA GLU A 191 4.54 13.79 -17.92
C GLU A 191 3.59 13.99 -16.76
N LEU A 192 3.93 13.47 -15.58
CA LEU A 192 3.17 13.68 -14.34
C LEU A 192 3.08 15.16 -13.95
N GLY A 193 4.19 15.91 -14.11
CA GLY A 193 4.22 17.34 -13.84
C GLY A 193 3.24 18.12 -14.72
N VAL A 194 3.11 17.79 -15.99
CA VAL A 194 2.12 18.40 -16.91
C VAL A 194 0.69 18.13 -16.43
N LEU A 195 0.40 16.91 -15.98
CA LEU A 195 -0.92 16.55 -15.48
C LEU A 195 -1.26 17.30 -14.17
N PHE A 196 -0.31 17.40 -13.24
CA PHE A 196 -0.52 18.18 -12.01
C PHE A 196 -0.66 19.67 -12.28
N GLN A 197 0.11 20.21 -13.19
CA GLN A 197 -0.03 21.61 -13.61
C GLN A 197 -1.42 21.90 -14.17
N LYS A 198 -1.95 21.00 -15.02
CA LYS A 198 -3.31 21.09 -15.52
C LYS A 198 -4.34 21.08 -14.40
N TYR A 199 -4.18 20.16 -13.41
CA TYR A 199 -5.05 20.07 -12.25
C TYR A 199 -5.08 21.38 -11.43
N LEU A 200 -3.93 22.02 -11.23
CA LEU A 200 -3.82 23.24 -10.43
C LEU A 200 -4.26 24.49 -11.19
N SER A 201 -3.96 24.60 -12.49
CA SER A 201 -4.23 25.81 -13.27
C SER A 201 -5.70 26.06 -13.53
N GLU A 202 -6.50 25.03 -13.69
CA GLU A 202 -7.96 25.17 -13.94
C GLU A 202 -8.77 25.38 -12.67
N GLY A 203 -8.18 25.17 -11.46
CA GLY A 203 -8.83 25.49 -10.17
C GLY A 203 -8.73 26.96 -9.76
N SER A 204 -7.95 27.79 -10.48
CA SER A 204 -7.71 29.20 -10.13
C SER A 204 -8.65 30.20 -10.82
N HIS A 205 -9.69 29.75 -11.50
CA HIS A 205 -10.64 30.62 -12.21
C HIS A 205 -11.97 30.90 -11.47
N GLU A 206 -12.08 30.46 -10.21
CA GLU A 206 -13.29 30.68 -9.38
C GLU A 206 -13.03 31.58 -8.15
N GLU A 207 -12.26 32.65 -8.29
CA GLU A 207 -12.26 33.77 -7.31
C GLU A 207 -12.69 35.10 -7.94
#